data_52475d3034b760247007a99c0e3c8a77
#
_entry.id   52475d3034b760247007a99c0e3c8a77
#
_cell.length_a   1.000
_cell.length_b   1.000
_cell.length_c   1.000
_cell.angle_alpha   90.00
_cell.angle_beta   90.00
_cell.angle_gamma   90.00
#
_symmetry.space_group_name_H-M   'P 1'
#
loop_
_entity.id
_entity.type
_entity.pdbx_description
1 polymer ?
#
loop_
_entity_poly.entity_id
_entity_poly.type
_entity_poly.pdbx_seq_one_letter_code
_entity_poly.pdbx_strand_id
1 'polypeptide(L)'
;MKEKVIKNIFVEGAIEPAFIAESIAKHQTKTNIGGHSIFLGQVRADVIDGRSVSAIEYTTYNQMALEKMDQIREEMFNKYSITCMHVYQSLGKISAGQVCLFVFTSSKHRKVAIDACEETVERIKAELPVWGKEIFEDESYQWKENN
;
A
#
# COMPACT_ATOMS: atom_id res chain seq x y z
N MET A 1 -29.17 -0.72 13.33
CA MET A 1 -27.91 -0.11 12.86
C MET A 1 -27.02 -1.19 12.28
N LYS A 2 -26.55 -0.97 11.08
CA LYS A 2 -25.58 -1.90 10.48
C LYS A 2 -24.20 -1.61 11.05
N GLU A 3 -23.52 -2.64 11.51
CA GLU A 3 -22.11 -2.50 11.85
C GLU A 3 -21.31 -2.12 10.59
N LYS A 4 -20.38 -1.21 10.76
CA LYS A 4 -19.49 -0.82 9.67
C LYS A 4 -18.52 -1.96 9.39
N VAL A 5 -18.51 -2.43 8.15
CA VAL A 5 -17.54 -3.44 7.71
C VAL A 5 -16.28 -2.73 7.24
N ILE A 6 -15.18 -2.93 7.97
CA ILE A 6 -13.89 -2.37 7.61
C ILE A 6 -13.21 -3.32 6.63
N LYS A 7 -12.81 -2.79 5.47
CA LYS A 7 -12.17 -3.58 4.43
C LYS A 7 -10.78 -4.03 4.87
N ASN A 8 -10.48 -5.30 4.68
CA ASN A 8 -9.14 -5.83 4.90
C ASN A 8 -8.24 -5.44 3.72
N ILE A 9 -7.16 -4.72 4.02
CA ILE A 9 -6.18 -4.26 3.03
C ILE A 9 -4.95 -5.17 2.94
N PHE A 10 -4.83 -6.15 3.83
CA PHE A 10 -3.61 -6.96 3.92
C PHE A 10 -3.63 -8.16 3.00
N VAL A 11 -2.49 -8.44 2.39
CA VAL A 11 -2.25 -9.56 1.49
C VAL A 11 -1.05 -10.33 2.03
N GLU A 12 -1.19 -11.64 2.20
CA GLU A 12 -0.04 -12.47 2.55
C GLU A 12 0.87 -12.64 1.34
N GLY A 13 2.15 -12.30 1.52
CA GLY A 13 3.13 -12.39 0.44
C GLY A 13 3.13 -11.17 -0.46
N ALA A 14 3.88 -11.27 -1.54
CA ALA A 14 4.02 -10.19 -2.52
C ALA A 14 2.70 -9.90 -3.24
N ILE A 15 2.53 -8.64 -3.64
CA ILE A 15 1.42 -8.24 -4.50
C ILE A 15 1.81 -8.56 -5.94
N GLU A 16 1.12 -9.53 -6.54
CA GLU A 16 1.47 -10.01 -7.87
C GLU A 16 1.06 -9.03 -8.97
N PRO A 17 1.85 -8.88 -10.04
CA PRO A 17 1.49 -8.02 -11.17
C PRO A 17 0.14 -8.36 -11.79
N ALA A 18 -0.24 -9.63 -11.81
CA ALA A 18 -1.54 -10.05 -12.33
C ALA A 18 -2.70 -9.48 -11.52
N PHE A 19 -2.54 -9.37 -10.20
CA PHE A 19 -3.54 -8.76 -9.32
C PHE A 19 -3.71 -7.28 -9.63
N ILE A 20 -2.62 -6.57 -9.90
CA ILE A 20 -2.64 -5.15 -10.26
C ILE A 20 -3.35 -4.97 -11.61
N ALA A 21 -3.01 -5.78 -12.59
CA ALA A 21 -3.64 -5.75 -13.91
C ALA A 21 -5.14 -6.02 -13.82
N GLU A 22 -5.54 -6.99 -13.01
CA GLU A 22 -6.94 -7.32 -12.79
C GLU A 22 -7.70 -6.16 -12.14
N SER A 23 -7.08 -5.49 -11.17
CA SER A 23 -7.67 -4.30 -10.52
C SER A 23 -7.93 -3.18 -11.52
N ILE A 24 -6.98 -2.94 -12.43
CA ILE A 24 -7.13 -1.96 -13.51
C ILE A 24 -8.31 -2.35 -14.42
N ALA A 25 -8.36 -3.61 -14.83
CA ALA A 25 -9.41 -4.11 -15.73
C ALA A 25 -10.80 -3.93 -15.11
N LYS A 26 -10.96 -4.21 -13.83
CA LYS A 26 -12.23 -4.03 -13.12
C LYS A 26 -12.70 -2.58 -13.12
N HIS A 27 -11.78 -1.62 -13.07
CA HIS A 27 -12.11 -0.20 -13.04
C HIS A 27 -12.42 0.39 -14.41
N GLN A 28 -12.08 -0.30 -15.49
CA GLN A 28 -12.39 0.15 -16.85
C GLN A 28 -13.90 0.16 -17.13
N THR A 29 -14.70 -0.54 -16.34
CA THR A 29 -16.16 -0.51 -16.46
C THR A 29 -16.79 0.79 -15.95
N LYS A 30 -16.02 1.57 -15.18
CA LYS A 30 -16.48 2.86 -14.63
C LYS A 30 -16.11 3.98 -15.59
N THR A 31 -16.98 4.24 -16.55
CA THR A 31 -16.70 5.12 -17.68
C THR A 31 -16.70 6.62 -17.36
N ASN A 32 -17.02 6.98 -16.12
CA ASN A 32 -16.95 8.38 -15.64
C ASN A 32 -15.59 8.75 -15.08
N ILE A 33 -14.65 7.79 -14.99
CA ILE A 33 -13.29 8.03 -14.53
C ILE A 33 -12.45 8.51 -15.73
N GLY A 34 -11.72 9.62 -15.54
CA GLY A 34 -10.81 10.15 -16.54
C GLY A 34 -9.35 9.83 -16.24
N GLY A 35 -9.00 9.56 -14.98
CA GLY A 35 -7.62 9.27 -14.61
C GLY A 35 -7.50 8.36 -13.42
N HIS A 36 -6.49 7.51 -13.48
CA HIS A 36 -6.06 6.65 -12.38
C HIS A 36 -4.66 7.05 -11.96
N SER A 37 -4.38 6.98 -10.67
CA SER A 37 -3.03 7.12 -10.15
C SER A 37 -2.70 5.88 -9.35
N ILE A 38 -1.55 5.29 -9.63
CA ILE A 38 -1.08 4.07 -8.99
C ILE A 38 0.29 4.32 -8.39
N PHE A 39 0.44 3.98 -7.12
CA PHE A 39 1.75 3.88 -6.49
C PHE A 39 2.02 2.43 -6.17
N LEU A 40 3.21 1.97 -6.54
CA LEU A 40 3.70 0.63 -6.22
C LEU A 40 4.96 0.76 -5.38
N GLY A 41 4.90 0.29 -4.12
CA GLY A 41 6.07 0.16 -3.28
C GLY A 41 6.74 -1.17 -3.54
N GLN A 42 8.07 -1.15 -3.68
CA GLN A 42 8.87 -2.34 -3.99
C GLN A 42 9.97 -2.49 -2.96
N VAL A 43 10.30 -3.72 -2.61
CA VAL A 43 11.39 -4.02 -1.68
C VAL A 43 12.73 -3.82 -2.40
N ARG A 44 13.59 -2.95 -1.84
CA ARG A 44 14.92 -2.67 -2.41
C ARG A 44 15.97 -3.58 -1.80
N ALA A 45 16.95 -3.97 -2.60
CA ALA A 45 18.12 -4.70 -2.15
C ALA A 45 19.21 -3.71 -1.67
N ASP A 46 18.91 -2.97 -0.59
CA ASP A 46 19.85 -2.01 -0.03
C ASP A 46 21.08 -2.70 0.54
N VAL A 47 22.23 -2.04 0.43
CA VAL A 47 23.48 -2.51 1.06
C VAL A 47 23.70 -1.66 2.31
N ILE A 48 23.73 -2.31 3.47
CA ILE A 48 23.90 -1.68 4.77
C ILE A 48 25.03 -2.40 5.50
N ASP A 49 26.09 -1.66 5.83
CA ASP A 49 27.30 -2.21 6.48
C ASP A 49 27.86 -3.43 5.72
N GLY A 50 27.92 -3.33 4.39
CA GLY A 50 28.46 -4.38 3.53
C GLY A 50 27.54 -5.60 3.34
N ARG A 51 26.32 -5.57 3.88
CA ARG A 51 25.34 -6.65 3.73
C ARG A 51 24.18 -6.21 2.86
N SER A 52 23.75 -7.08 1.95
CA SER A 52 22.61 -6.79 1.08
C SER A 52 21.31 -7.27 1.70
N VAL A 53 20.28 -6.44 1.64
CA VAL A 53 18.93 -6.81 2.02
C VAL A 53 18.38 -7.80 0.98
N SER A 54 17.96 -8.97 1.43
CA SER A 54 17.36 -10.00 0.55
C SER A 54 15.84 -9.97 0.60
N ALA A 55 15.26 -9.49 1.72
CA ALA A 55 13.81 -9.45 1.91
C ALA A 55 13.46 -8.48 3.02
N ILE A 56 12.18 -8.12 3.08
CA ILE A 56 11.60 -7.44 4.23
C ILE A 56 10.44 -8.30 4.73
N GLU A 57 10.38 -8.51 6.04
CA GLU A 57 9.26 -9.19 6.67
C GLU A 57 8.35 -8.15 7.33
N TYR A 58 7.11 -8.04 6.84
CA TYR A 58 6.15 -7.08 7.35
C TYR A 58 5.23 -7.70 8.37
N THR A 59 5.04 -7.00 9.49
CA THR A 59 4.11 -7.36 10.56
C THR A 59 3.25 -6.16 10.92
N THR A 60 2.09 -6.41 11.50
CA THR A 60 1.15 -5.34 11.83
C THR A 60 0.36 -5.68 13.09
N TYR A 61 -0.16 -4.65 13.75
CA TYR A 61 -1.29 -4.78 14.68
C TYR A 61 -2.56 -4.66 13.83
N ASN A 62 -3.10 -5.80 13.43
CA ASN A 62 -4.14 -5.91 12.39
C ASN A 62 -5.34 -4.99 12.65
N GLN A 63 -5.99 -5.13 13.81
CA GLN A 63 -7.17 -4.34 14.13
C GLN A 63 -6.90 -2.83 14.11
N MET A 64 -5.81 -2.41 14.76
CA MET A 64 -5.43 -1.01 14.82
C MET A 64 -5.11 -0.46 13.43
N ALA A 65 -4.42 -1.24 12.60
CA ALA A 65 -4.07 -0.83 11.24
C ALA A 65 -5.31 -0.67 10.36
N LEU A 66 -6.25 -1.61 10.44
CA LEU A 66 -7.47 -1.54 9.66
C LEU A 66 -8.34 -0.35 10.06
N GLU A 67 -8.43 -0.05 11.35
CA GLU A 67 -9.17 1.12 11.84
C GLU A 67 -8.51 2.42 11.38
N LYS A 68 -7.19 2.50 11.45
CA LYS A 68 -6.45 3.68 10.99
C LYS A 68 -6.61 3.87 9.47
N MET A 69 -6.53 2.78 8.71
CA MET A 69 -6.70 2.86 7.25
C MET A 69 -8.11 3.32 6.88
N ASP A 70 -9.11 2.84 7.60
CA ASP A 70 -10.49 3.28 7.39
C ASP A 70 -10.66 4.78 7.67
N GLN A 71 -10.02 5.29 8.71
CA GLN A 71 -10.00 6.72 9.03
C GLN A 71 -9.34 7.52 7.92
N ILE A 72 -8.19 7.08 7.45
CA ILE A 72 -7.47 7.73 6.33
C ILE A 72 -8.38 7.77 5.09
N ARG A 73 -9.01 6.64 4.78
CA ARG A 73 -9.92 6.53 3.63
C ARG A 73 -11.06 7.53 3.71
N GLU A 74 -11.72 7.63 4.85
CA GLU A 74 -12.82 8.59 5.04
C GLU A 74 -12.34 10.03 4.85
N GLU A 75 -11.19 10.37 5.42
CA GLU A 75 -10.63 11.71 5.29
C GLU A 75 -10.23 12.04 3.86
N MET A 76 -9.71 11.07 3.10
CA MET A 76 -9.35 11.27 1.70
C MET A 76 -10.60 11.49 0.83
N PHE A 77 -11.67 10.72 1.06
CA PHE A 77 -12.93 10.93 0.33
C PHE A 77 -13.59 12.26 0.69
N ASN A 78 -13.40 12.75 1.92
CA ASN A 78 -13.90 14.07 2.31
C ASN A 78 -13.09 15.22 1.70
N LYS A 79 -11.78 15.02 1.56
CA LYS A 79 -10.87 16.06 1.07
C LYS A 79 -10.82 16.15 -0.45
N TYR A 80 -10.91 15.02 -1.14
CA TYR A 80 -10.75 14.91 -2.59
C TYR A 80 -11.99 14.34 -3.23
N SER A 81 -12.33 14.85 -4.42
CA SER A 81 -13.44 14.31 -5.24
C SER A 81 -12.98 13.07 -5.99
N ILE A 82 -12.56 12.04 -5.26
CA ILE A 82 -12.15 10.77 -5.86
C ILE A 82 -13.33 9.84 -6.05
N THR A 83 -13.28 9.04 -7.11
CA THR A 83 -14.30 8.04 -7.41
C THR A 83 -14.00 6.73 -6.69
N CYS A 84 -12.73 6.35 -6.63
CA CYS A 84 -12.29 5.09 -6.03
C CYS A 84 -10.97 5.27 -5.32
N MET A 85 -10.77 4.50 -4.25
CA MET A 85 -9.49 4.37 -3.57
C MET A 85 -9.33 2.95 -3.06
N HIS A 86 -8.23 2.31 -3.44
CA HIS A 86 -7.89 0.96 -2.99
C HIS A 86 -6.46 0.94 -2.49
N VAL A 87 -6.25 0.25 -1.37
CA VAL A 87 -4.95 0.08 -0.75
C VAL A 87 -4.74 -1.39 -0.45
N TYR A 88 -3.56 -1.91 -0.79
CA TYR A 88 -3.15 -3.28 -0.46
C TYR A 88 -1.73 -3.24 0.08
N GLN A 89 -1.54 -3.84 1.25
CA GLN A 89 -0.24 -3.91 1.94
C GLN A 89 0.11 -5.38 2.18
N SER A 90 1.31 -5.76 1.78
CA SER A 90 1.81 -7.11 2.04
C SER A 90 2.13 -7.33 3.51
N LEU A 91 1.88 -8.55 3.98
CA LEU A 91 2.37 -9.08 5.25
C LEU A 91 3.23 -10.32 4.96
N GLY A 92 4.11 -10.63 5.89
CA GLY A 92 5.05 -11.74 5.73
C GLY A 92 6.31 -11.33 5.00
N LYS A 93 7.04 -12.30 4.51
CA LYS A 93 8.36 -12.10 3.90
C LYS A 93 8.23 -11.80 2.42
N ILE A 94 8.71 -10.63 2.02
CA ILE A 94 8.68 -10.15 0.64
C ILE A 94 10.10 -9.99 0.16
N SER A 95 10.47 -10.65 -0.92
CA SER A 95 11.83 -10.63 -1.45
C SER A 95 12.13 -9.32 -2.15
N ALA A 96 13.42 -8.95 -2.17
CA ALA A 96 13.89 -7.79 -2.93
C ALA A 96 13.40 -7.90 -4.38
N GLY A 97 12.88 -6.80 -4.92
CA GLY A 97 12.31 -6.73 -6.26
C GLY A 97 10.80 -6.99 -6.31
N GLN A 98 10.19 -7.50 -5.25
CA GLN A 98 8.75 -7.74 -5.23
C GLN A 98 7.98 -6.52 -4.72
N VAL A 99 6.74 -6.40 -5.17
CA VAL A 99 5.84 -5.31 -4.77
C VAL A 99 5.23 -5.62 -3.41
N CYS A 100 5.27 -4.64 -2.50
CA CYS A 100 4.76 -4.78 -1.13
C CYS A 100 3.64 -3.81 -0.79
N LEU A 101 3.43 -2.79 -1.59
CA LEU A 101 2.35 -1.81 -1.37
C LEU A 101 1.76 -1.40 -2.72
N PHE A 102 0.43 -1.37 -2.77
CA PHE A 102 -0.30 -0.97 -3.97
C PHE A 102 -1.38 0.01 -3.54
N VAL A 103 -1.26 1.27 -3.99
CA VAL A 103 -2.26 2.32 -3.76
C VAL A 103 -2.81 2.75 -5.09
N PHE A 104 -4.15 2.76 -5.22
CA PHE A 104 -4.84 2.99 -6.47
C PHE A 104 -5.97 3.99 -6.22
N THR A 105 -5.86 5.17 -6.82
CA THR A 105 -6.90 6.21 -6.73
C THR A 105 -7.41 6.55 -8.11
N SER A 106 -8.69 6.88 -8.22
CA SER A 106 -9.34 7.19 -9.48
C SER A 106 -10.23 8.42 -9.33
N SER A 107 -10.29 9.23 -10.36
CA SER A 107 -11.09 10.44 -10.37
C SER A 107 -11.48 10.81 -11.79
N LYS A 108 -12.48 11.69 -11.92
CA LYS A 108 -12.87 12.27 -13.20
C LYS A 108 -11.69 13.02 -13.83
N HIS A 109 -10.90 13.74 -13.03
CA HIS A 109 -9.75 14.53 -13.48
C HIS A 109 -8.46 14.01 -12.85
N ARG A 110 -7.38 13.97 -13.64
CA ARG A 110 -6.10 13.38 -13.24
C ARG A 110 -5.46 14.01 -11.99
N LYS A 111 -5.54 15.34 -11.85
CA LYS A 111 -4.87 16.02 -10.74
C LYS A 111 -5.38 15.56 -9.38
N VAL A 112 -6.68 15.39 -9.25
CA VAL A 112 -7.30 14.90 -8.01
C VAL A 112 -6.82 13.47 -7.70
N ALA A 113 -6.79 12.61 -8.71
CA ALA A 113 -6.33 11.23 -8.53
C ALA A 113 -4.86 11.20 -8.07
N ILE A 114 -4.00 12.01 -8.70
CA ILE A 114 -2.57 12.07 -8.38
C ILE A 114 -2.36 12.61 -6.96
N ASP A 115 -3.00 13.74 -6.62
CA ASP A 115 -2.85 14.36 -5.31
C ASP A 115 -3.36 13.45 -4.19
N ALA A 116 -4.49 12.80 -4.39
CA ALA A 116 -5.05 11.86 -3.42
C ALA A 116 -4.14 10.64 -3.22
N CYS A 117 -3.57 10.13 -4.30
CA CYS A 117 -2.64 9.00 -4.25
C CYS A 117 -1.40 9.35 -3.44
N GLU A 118 -0.79 10.49 -3.73
CA GLU A 118 0.40 10.97 -3.03
C GLU A 118 0.14 11.13 -1.54
N GLU A 119 -0.92 11.82 -1.17
CA GLU A 119 -1.24 12.04 0.25
C GLU A 119 -1.58 10.72 0.96
N THR A 120 -2.28 9.81 0.30
CA THR A 120 -2.60 8.50 0.86
C THR A 120 -1.33 7.71 1.17
N VAL A 121 -0.37 7.69 0.24
CA VAL A 121 0.91 7.00 0.44
C VAL A 121 1.67 7.59 1.63
N GLU A 122 1.77 8.91 1.70
CA GLU A 122 2.48 9.59 2.79
C GLU A 122 1.81 9.31 4.15
N ARG A 123 0.49 9.31 4.20
CA ARG A 123 -0.23 9.03 5.44
C ARG A 123 -0.10 7.57 5.88
N ILE A 124 -0.11 6.63 4.94
CA ILE A 124 0.13 5.22 5.23
C ILE A 124 1.50 5.05 5.87
N LYS A 125 2.53 5.65 5.28
CA LYS A 125 3.90 5.56 5.77
C LYS A 125 4.08 6.18 7.16
N ALA A 126 3.35 7.26 7.43
CA ALA A 126 3.47 7.98 8.70
C ALA A 126 2.60 7.41 9.82
N GLU A 127 1.44 6.87 9.50
CA GLU A 127 0.39 6.60 10.50
C GLU A 127 0.02 5.14 10.68
N LEU A 128 0.23 4.29 9.67
CA LEU A 128 -0.20 2.90 9.74
C LEU A 128 0.76 2.07 10.62
N PRO A 129 0.24 1.32 11.62
CA PRO A 129 1.09 0.49 12.48
C PRO A 129 1.50 -0.81 11.76
N VAL A 130 2.39 -0.66 10.79
CA VAL A 130 3.01 -1.74 10.03
C VAL A 130 4.52 -1.60 10.15
N TRP A 131 5.20 -2.67 10.47
CA TRP A 131 6.66 -2.67 10.64
C TRP A 131 7.31 -3.61 9.66
N GLY A 132 8.49 -3.20 9.15
CA GLY A 132 9.31 -4.01 8.28
C GLY A 132 10.61 -4.41 8.98
N LYS A 133 10.92 -5.69 8.91
CA LYS A 133 12.20 -6.23 9.37
C LYS A 133 13.04 -6.55 8.13
N GLU A 134 14.15 -5.81 7.95
CA GLU A 134 15.07 -6.06 6.84
C GLU A 134 15.88 -7.31 7.12
N ILE A 135 15.81 -8.29 6.21
CA ILE A 135 16.53 -9.56 6.30
C ILE A 135 17.67 -9.50 5.30
N PHE A 136 18.89 -9.76 5.78
CA PHE A 136 20.09 -9.73 4.93
C PHE A 136 20.36 -11.12 4.34
N GLU A 137 21.25 -11.16 3.34
CA GLU A 137 21.62 -12.42 2.68
C GLU A 137 22.24 -13.45 3.64
N ASP A 138 22.88 -12.98 4.73
CA ASP A 138 23.44 -13.85 5.78
C ASP A 138 22.39 -14.27 6.84
N GLU A 139 21.11 -13.98 6.59
CA GLU A 139 19.97 -14.25 7.47
C GLU A 139 19.92 -13.42 8.76
N SER A 140 20.87 -12.50 8.98
CA SER A 140 20.75 -11.49 10.03
C SER A 140 19.66 -10.49 9.66
N TYR A 141 19.20 -9.68 10.61
CA TYR A 141 18.13 -8.74 10.36
C TYR A 141 18.30 -7.45 11.17
N GLN A 142 17.57 -6.42 10.73
CA GLN A 142 17.36 -5.19 11.50
C GLN A 142 15.95 -4.63 11.20
N TRP A 143 15.43 -3.85 12.11
CA TRP A 143 14.16 -3.16 11.88
C TRP A 143 14.39 -1.97 10.95
N LYS A 144 13.54 -1.87 9.94
CA LYS A 144 13.61 -0.80 8.95
C LYS A 144 13.09 0.49 9.56
N GLU A 145 13.83 1.59 9.32
CA GLU A 145 13.33 2.92 9.60
C GLU A 145 12.43 3.38 8.46
N ASN A 146 11.30 3.98 8.82
CA ASN A 146 10.32 4.45 7.85
C ASN A 146 10.70 5.86 7.41
N ASN A 147 11.21 5.98 6.20
CA ASN A 147 11.60 7.27 5.62
C ASN A 147 10.55 7.75 4.62
#